data_ebbc573e1fd25e4f3db3ab03d6d1c7d0
#
_entry.id   ebbc573e1fd25e4f3db3ab03d6d1c7d0
#
_cell.length_a   1.000
_cell.length_b   1.000
_cell.length_c   1.000
_cell.angle_alpha   90.00
_cell.angle_beta   90.00
_cell.angle_gamma   90.00
#
_symmetry.space_group_name_H-M   'P 1'
#
loop_
_entity.id
_entity.type
_entity.pdbx_description
1 polymer ?
#
loop_
_entity_poly.entity_id
_entity_poly.type
_entity_poly.pdbx_seq_one_letter_code
_entity_poly.pdbx_strand_id
1 'polypeptide(L)'
;MGKTKQKQDRSHYLFSNRELANLIGPLVIEQLLAVFVGMADSIMVANVGEAAVSGVSLVDNIMILIINIFAALATGGAVVAGQYIGRKDEKSACKAATQLVWFVSLSAVAIMILVYFGKDIILNQVFGHITAEVKGHADIYLLIVTASIPFIALYNGGAAIFRAMGNSQVSMRVSLLMNAINVTGNAILVFGLRIGTAGVAIPTLISRMVAAIVITALLCNQTRILHIERTLKIRFDGRMIRKILAIGVPNGLENSMFQLGKILVLSLVSTFGTYAIAANAVSNAIALFQILPGMAISLAITTVISQCVGANDYEQVHYYLKKLLAIIYVAMVGTVALIFLALPLILKAYNLSDQTAAAATNIIHFHGISAMIIWPLSFALPAAYRAAGDAKACMYTSIVSMWIFRIGFSYLVGKYMGLGVFGVWVAMVIDWVVRAICFVIRYFNGKWKHGAIV
;
A
#
# COMPACT_ATOMS: atom_id res chain seq x y z
N MET A 1 36.51 -29.73 -15.50
CA MET A 1 35.90 -29.15 -16.71
C MET A 1 35.01 -27.98 -16.30
N GLY A 2 35.57 -26.78 -16.35
CA GLY A 2 34.88 -25.55 -16.01
C GLY A 2 33.89 -25.17 -17.12
N LYS A 3 32.59 -25.20 -16.84
CA LYS A 3 31.61 -24.56 -17.70
C LYS A 3 31.82 -23.06 -17.63
N THR A 4 32.49 -22.49 -18.60
CA THR A 4 32.53 -21.04 -18.86
C THR A 4 31.09 -20.59 -19.02
N LYS A 5 30.54 -19.85 -18.03
CA LYS A 5 29.28 -19.15 -18.18
C LYS A 5 29.45 -18.14 -19.31
N GLN A 6 29.00 -18.47 -20.53
CA GLN A 6 28.80 -17.48 -21.57
C GLN A 6 28.06 -16.30 -20.98
N LYS A 7 28.62 -15.10 -21.01
CA LYS A 7 27.93 -13.86 -20.74
C LYS A 7 26.76 -13.78 -21.72
N GLN A 8 25.55 -14.13 -21.26
CA GLN A 8 24.35 -13.97 -22.05
C GLN A 8 24.27 -12.52 -22.53
N ASP A 9 24.16 -12.34 -23.85
CA ASP A 9 23.95 -11.03 -24.45
C ASP A 9 22.57 -10.50 -23.96
N ARG A 10 22.62 -9.45 -23.15
CA ARG A 10 21.44 -8.81 -22.52
C ARG A 10 21.08 -7.49 -23.18
N SER A 11 21.59 -7.23 -24.36
CA SER A 11 21.31 -5.99 -25.10
C SER A 11 19.83 -5.82 -25.46
N HIS A 12 19.09 -6.93 -25.54
CA HIS A 12 17.65 -6.96 -25.86
C HIS A 12 16.73 -6.94 -24.63
N TYR A 13 17.29 -6.86 -23.40
CA TYR A 13 16.47 -6.83 -22.20
C TYR A 13 15.71 -5.51 -22.04
N LEU A 14 14.43 -5.58 -21.59
CA LEU A 14 13.51 -4.44 -21.54
C LEU A 14 13.97 -3.31 -20.59
N PHE A 15 14.70 -3.64 -19.53
CA PHE A 15 15.16 -2.68 -18.54
C PHE A 15 16.65 -2.77 -18.29
N SER A 16 17.35 -1.67 -18.46
CA SER A 16 18.74 -1.51 -18.03
C SER A 16 18.83 -1.31 -16.50
N ASN A 17 20.03 -1.45 -15.93
CA ASN A 17 20.25 -1.19 -14.51
C ASN A 17 19.92 0.26 -14.13
N ARG A 18 20.16 1.21 -15.02
CA ARG A 18 19.87 2.63 -14.82
C ARG A 18 18.37 2.89 -14.79
N GLU A 19 17.62 2.25 -15.68
CA GLU A 19 16.15 2.37 -15.70
C GLU A 19 15.53 1.76 -14.46
N LEU A 20 16.04 0.60 -13.98
CA LEU A 20 15.59 0.03 -12.71
C LEU A 20 15.89 0.95 -11.52
N ALA A 21 17.07 1.56 -11.47
CA ALA A 21 17.41 2.50 -10.41
C ALA A 21 16.53 3.76 -10.46
N ASN A 22 16.24 4.27 -11.66
CA ASN A 22 15.34 5.40 -11.88
C ASN A 22 13.87 5.08 -11.57
N LEU A 23 13.49 3.81 -11.61
CA LEU A 23 12.16 3.36 -11.20
C LEU A 23 12.10 3.19 -9.68
N ILE A 24 13.08 2.51 -9.08
CA ILE A 24 13.07 2.15 -7.65
C ILE A 24 13.32 3.36 -6.74
N GLY A 25 14.29 4.21 -7.07
CA GLY A 25 14.68 5.34 -6.24
C GLY A 25 13.50 6.26 -5.88
N PRO A 26 12.76 6.78 -6.86
CA PRO A 26 11.58 7.59 -6.60
C PRO A 26 10.49 6.87 -5.78
N LEU A 27 10.30 5.56 -6.00
CA LEU A 27 9.33 4.77 -5.22
C LEU A 27 9.72 4.66 -3.75
N VAL A 28 11.01 4.49 -3.45
CA VAL A 28 11.49 4.50 -2.06
C VAL A 28 11.25 5.85 -1.40
N ILE A 29 11.53 6.95 -2.10
CA ILE A 29 11.29 8.30 -1.61
C ILE A 29 9.79 8.53 -1.38
N GLU A 30 8.94 8.10 -2.31
CA GLU A 30 7.48 8.22 -2.19
C GLU A 30 6.95 7.48 -0.96
N GLN A 31 7.43 6.26 -0.70
CA GLN A 31 7.03 5.49 0.48
C GLN A 31 7.54 6.10 1.79
N LEU A 32 8.78 6.60 1.82
CA LEU A 32 9.33 7.33 2.96
C LEU A 32 8.49 8.56 3.29
N LEU A 33 8.17 9.37 2.28
CA LEU A 33 7.34 10.56 2.44
C LEU A 33 5.95 10.21 3.01
N ALA A 34 5.33 9.15 2.52
CA ALA A 34 4.02 8.71 3.00
C ALA A 34 4.05 8.38 4.50
N VAL A 35 5.10 7.69 4.97
CA VAL A 35 5.25 7.36 6.40
C VAL A 35 5.51 8.61 7.24
N PHE A 36 6.43 9.49 6.83
CA PHE A 36 6.74 10.71 7.57
C PHE A 36 5.57 11.67 7.65
N VAL A 37 4.81 11.83 6.56
CA VAL A 37 3.63 12.70 6.54
C VAL A 37 2.53 12.12 7.43
N GLY A 38 2.29 10.81 7.41
CA GLY A 38 1.34 10.19 8.33
C GLY A 38 1.70 10.42 9.80
N MET A 39 3.00 10.38 10.14
CA MET A 39 3.46 10.72 11.50
C MET A 39 3.24 12.22 11.83
N ALA A 40 3.56 13.12 10.90
CA ALA A 40 3.35 14.55 11.07
C ALA A 40 1.86 14.89 11.26
N ASP A 41 0.98 14.31 10.46
CA ASP A 41 -0.47 14.48 10.59
C ASP A 41 -0.98 14.03 11.96
N SER A 42 -0.51 12.88 12.46
CA SER A 42 -0.88 12.37 13.79
C SER A 42 -0.45 13.33 14.90
N ILE A 43 0.74 13.91 14.81
CA ILE A 43 1.24 14.91 15.77
C ILE A 43 0.40 16.19 15.72
N MET A 44 0.06 16.65 14.52
CA MET A 44 -0.75 17.87 14.35
C MET A 44 -2.17 17.70 14.88
N VAL A 45 -2.79 16.55 14.65
CA VAL A 45 -4.12 16.23 15.20
C VAL A 45 -4.07 16.17 16.73
N ALA A 46 -3.00 15.61 17.31
CA ALA A 46 -2.83 15.54 18.76
C ALA A 46 -2.83 16.93 19.42
N ASN A 47 -2.37 17.97 18.73
CA ASN A 47 -2.41 19.35 19.22
C ASN A 47 -3.84 19.97 19.24
N VAL A 48 -4.80 19.37 18.53
CA VAL A 48 -6.20 19.80 18.58
C VAL A 48 -6.89 19.27 19.84
N GLY A 49 -6.52 18.08 20.31
CA GLY A 49 -7.02 17.46 21.53
C GLY A 49 -7.29 15.94 21.37
N GLU A 50 -7.44 15.25 22.49
CA GLU A 50 -7.65 13.80 22.51
C GLU A 50 -8.93 13.37 21.81
N ALA A 51 -10.02 14.13 21.99
CA ALA A 51 -11.30 13.86 21.32
C ALA A 51 -11.17 13.99 19.80
N ALA A 52 -10.39 14.97 19.31
CA ALA A 52 -10.09 15.13 17.90
C ALA A 52 -9.26 13.96 17.34
N VAL A 53 -8.22 13.52 18.07
CA VAL A 53 -7.42 12.34 17.69
C VAL A 53 -8.32 11.11 17.56
N SER A 54 -9.20 10.89 18.52
CA SER A 54 -10.14 9.75 18.51
C SER A 54 -11.10 9.83 17.32
N GLY A 55 -11.72 10.99 17.09
CA GLY A 55 -12.65 11.19 15.99
C GLY A 55 -12.01 11.04 14.61
N VAL A 56 -10.85 11.65 14.41
CA VAL A 56 -10.06 11.54 13.16
C VAL A 56 -9.63 10.11 12.91
N SER A 57 -9.11 9.41 13.93
CA SER A 57 -8.64 8.02 13.79
C SER A 57 -9.76 7.05 13.39
N LEU A 58 -10.98 7.24 13.91
CA LEU A 58 -12.13 6.43 13.53
C LEU A 58 -12.47 6.60 12.05
N VAL A 59 -12.48 7.84 11.57
CA VAL A 59 -12.75 8.15 10.16
C VAL A 59 -11.61 7.66 9.26
N ASP A 60 -10.36 7.83 9.68
CA ASP A 60 -9.19 7.38 8.91
C ASP A 60 -9.18 5.87 8.69
N ASN A 61 -9.66 5.07 9.64
CA ASN A 61 -9.79 3.62 9.43
C ASN A 61 -10.70 3.28 8.25
N ILE A 62 -11.79 4.02 8.07
CA ILE A 62 -12.69 3.87 6.91
C ILE A 62 -12.03 4.39 5.65
N MET A 63 -11.39 5.56 5.72
CA MET A 63 -10.70 6.15 4.58
C MET A 63 -9.56 5.28 4.06
N ILE A 64 -8.76 4.67 4.94
CA ILE A 64 -7.69 3.72 4.57
C ILE A 64 -8.27 2.52 3.82
N LEU A 65 -9.41 1.97 4.27
CA LEU A 65 -10.09 0.88 3.57
C LEU A 65 -10.50 1.29 2.15
N ILE A 66 -11.14 2.45 2.00
CA ILE A 66 -11.58 2.99 0.70
C ILE A 66 -10.37 3.26 -0.20
N ILE A 67 -9.32 3.89 0.32
CA ILE A 67 -8.09 4.19 -0.43
C ILE A 67 -7.43 2.90 -0.90
N ASN A 68 -7.37 1.86 -0.07
CA ASN A 68 -6.79 0.57 -0.43
C ASN A 68 -7.58 -0.14 -1.55
N ILE A 69 -8.91 0.00 -1.58
CA ILE A 69 -9.73 -0.51 -2.68
C ILE A 69 -9.34 0.18 -4.00
N PHE A 70 -9.23 1.52 -4.01
CA PHE A 70 -8.84 2.25 -5.21
C PHE A 70 -7.39 2.00 -5.62
N ALA A 71 -6.47 1.86 -4.68
CA ALA A 71 -5.08 1.47 -4.96
C ALA A 71 -5.00 0.08 -5.59
N ALA A 72 -5.84 -0.85 -5.15
CA ALA A 72 -5.93 -2.18 -5.73
C ALA A 72 -6.50 -2.17 -7.16
N LEU A 73 -7.55 -1.37 -7.42
CA LEU A 73 -8.09 -1.17 -8.76
C LEU A 73 -7.07 -0.50 -9.68
N ALA A 74 -6.35 0.50 -9.17
CA ALA A 74 -5.26 1.17 -9.88
C ALA A 74 -4.15 0.19 -10.26
N THR A 75 -3.79 -0.74 -9.36
CA THR A 75 -2.84 -1.82 -9.64
C THR A 75 -3.34 -2.73 -10.77
N GLY A 76 -4.63 -3.06 -10.77
CA GLY A 76 -5.24 -3.84 -11.85
C GLY A 76 -5.09 -3.15 -13.22
N GLY A 77 -5.38 -1.87 -13.29
CA GLY A 77 -5.20 -1.07 -14.50
C GLY A 77 -3.74 -0.94 -14.94
N ALA A 78 -2.83 -0.73 -13.98
CA ALA A 78 -1.39 -0.65 -14.25
C ALA A 78 -0.84 -1.96 -14.84
N VAL A 79 -1.27 -3.10 -14.30
CA VAL A 79 -0.85 -4.42 -14.82
C VAL A 79 -1.37 -4.62 -16.24
N VAL A 80 -2.63 -4.35 -16.52
CA VAL A 80 -3.20 -4.49 -17.87
C VAL A 80 -2.50 -3.56 -18.86
N ALA A 81 -2.32 -2.28 -18.50
CA ALA A 81 -1.59 -1.32 -19.33
C ALA A 81 -0.13 -1.75 -19.53
N GLY A 82 0.55 -2.23 -18.49
CA GLY A 82 1.92 -2.72 -18.55
C GLY A 82 2.08 -3.93 -19.48
N GLN A 83 1.13 -4.88 -19.46
CA GLN A 83 1.14 -6.01 -20.37
C GLN A 83 0.94 -5.56 -21.83
N TYR A 84 0.07 -4.59 -22.10
CA TYR A 84 -0.07 -4.02 -23.46
C TYR A 84 1.19 -3.25 -23.91
N ILE A 85 1.86 -2.52 -23.00
CA ILE A 85 3.16 -1.88 -23.30
C ILE A 85 4.19 -2.95 -23.70
N GLY A 86 4.27 -4.04 -22.95
CA GLY A 86 5.16 -5.15 -23.26
C GLY A 86 4.91 -5.78 -24.63
N ARG A 87 3.65 -5.83 -25.06
CA ARG A 87 3.25 -6.25 -26.42
C ARG A 87 3.49 -5.22 -27.49
N LYS A 88 3.94 -4.02 -27.14
CA LYS A 88 4.06 -2.86 -28.03
C LYS A 88 2.70 -2.43 -28.67
N ASP A 89 1.61 -2.73 -27.99
CA ASP A 89 0.25 -2.28 -28.37
C ASP A 89 -0.13 -1.02 -27.59
N GLU A 90 0.44 0.11 -28.00
CA GLU A 90 0.23 1.41 -27.34
C GLU A 90 -1.25 1.84 -27.37
N LYS A 91 -1.99 1.51 -28.43
CA LYS A 91 -3.40 1.87 -28.55
C LYS A 91 -4.26 1.18 -27.49
N SER A 92 -4.07 -0.11 -27.27
CA SER A 92 -4.78 -0.85 -26.24
C SER A 92 -4.30 -0.46 -24.83
N ALA A 93 -3.02 -0.10 -24.68
CA ALA A 93 -2.48 0.40 -23.43
C ALA A 93 -3.10 1.75 -23.03
N CYS A 94 -3.20 2.70 -23.96
CA CYS A 94 -3.89 3.99 -23.75
C CYS A 94 -5.37 3.79 -23.45
N LYS A 95 -6.02 2.84 -24.12
CA LYS A 95 -7.41 2.49 -23.85
C LYS A 95 -7.57 1.93 -22.43
N ALA A 96 -6.67 1.05 -21.98
CA ALA A 96 -6.68 0.54 -20.62
C ALA A 96 -6.51 1.68 -19.58
N ALA A 97 -5.58 2.59 -19.82
CA ALA A 97 -5.38 3.76 -18.97
C ALA A 97 -6.63 4.67 -18.90
N THR A 98 -7.24 4.95 -20.04
CA THR A 98 -8.48 5.76 -20.12
C THR A 98 -9.63 5.08 -19.39
N GLN A 99 -9.83 3.78 -19.61
CA GLN A 99 -10.88 3.01 -18.92
C GLN A 99 -10.66 2.97 -17.40
N LEU A 100 -9.42 2.80 -16.96
CA LEU A 100 -9.10 2.85 -15.54
C LEU A 100 -9.48 4.19 -14.93
N VAL A 101 -9.06 5.30 -15.53
CA VAL A 101 -9.32 6.65 -15.02
C VAL A 101 -10.82 6.91 -14.90
N TRP A 102 -11.59 6.60 -15.94
CA TRP A 102 -13.04 6.78 -15.91
C TRP A 102 -13.73 5.88 -14.90
N PHE A 103 -13.37 4.60 -14.87
CA PHE A 103 -13.99 3.64 -13.95
C PHE A 103 -13.71 3.98 -12.49
N VAL A 104 -12.46 4.30 -12.17
CA VAL A 104 -12.04 4.68 -10.80
C VAL A 104 -12.72 5.99 -10.38
N SER A 105 -12.77 6.99 -11.25
CA SER A 105 -13.40 8.28 -10.95
C SER A 105 -14.90 8.14 -10.66
N LEU A 106 -15.63 7.43 -11.52
CA LEU A 106 -17.08 7.23 -11.33
C LEU A 106 -17.40 6.35 -10.13
N SER A 107 -16.62 5.27 -9.91
CA SER A 107 -16.76 4.44 -8.72
C SER A 107 -16.49 5.23 -7.44
N ALA A 108 -15.49 6.13 -7.47
CA ALA A 108 -15.16 6.97 -6.33
C ALA A 108 -16.26 8.00 -6.02
N VAL A 109 -16.86 8.61 -7.05
CA VAL A 109 -18.02 9.48 -6.86
C VAL A 109 -19.21 8.71 -6.27
N ALA A 110 -19.48 7.50 -6.75
CA ALA A 110 -20.52 6.65 -6.22
C ALA A 110 -20.27 6.30 -4.73
N ILE A 111 -19.05 5.93 -4.38
CA ILE A 111 -18.67 5.64 -2.98
C ILE A 111 -18.77 6.90 -2.12
N MET A 112 -18.33 8.06 -2.61
CA MET A 112 -18.48 9.33 -1.91
C MET A 112 -19.94 9.62 -1.57
N ILE A 113 -20.84 9.45 -2.54
CA ILE A 113 -22.29 9.63 -2.36
C ILE A 113 -22.82 8.64 -1.33
N LEU A 114 -22.43 7.35 -1.41
CA LEU A 114 -22.84 6.33 -0.44
C LEU A 114 -22.35 6.66 0.98
N VAL A 115 -21.14 7.17 1.14
CA VAL A 115 -20.62 7.57 2.46
C VAL A 115 -21.41 8.75 3.01
N TYR A 116 -21.78 9.75 2.19
CA TYR A 116 -22.61 10.87 2.63
C TYR A 116 -24.00 10.42 3.05
N PHE A 117 -24.65 9.55 2.27
CA PHE A 117 -25.96 8.99 2.67
C PHE A 117 -25.88 8.09 3.90
N GLY A 118 -24.79 7.34 4.04
CA GLY A 118 -24.53 6.45 5.18
C GLY A 118 -23.90 7.13 6.40
N LYS A 119 -23.67 8.43 6.37
CA LYS A 119 -22.97 9.17 7.42
C LYS A 119 -23.54 8.90 8.82
N ASP A 120 -24.84 8.98 8.97
CA ASP A 120 -25.49 8.76 10.26
C ASP A 120 -25.37 7.32 10.75
N ILE A 121 -25.37 6.36 9.85
CA ILE A 121 -25.13 4.95 10.18
C ILE A 121 -23.68 4.77 10.63
N ILE A 122 -22.74 5.39 9.95
CA ILE A 122 -21.30 5.32 10.29
C ILE A 122 -21.07 5.90 11.68
N LEU A 123 -21.58 7.10 11.95
CA LEU A 123 -21.35 7.81 13.21
C LEU A 123 -22.06 7.19 14.41
N ASN A 124 -23.25 6.62 14.21
CA ASN A 124 -24.09 6.15 15.31
C ASN A 124 -24.05 4.63 15.52
N GLN A 125 -23.81 3.85 14.47
CA GLN A 125 -23.85 2.38 14.54
C GLN A 125 -22.47 1.76 14.35
N VAL A 126 -21.69 2.19 13.33
CA VAL A 126 -20.38 1.62 13.06
C VAL A 126 -19.35 2.02 14.12
N PHE A 127 -19.33 3.29 14.54
CA PHE A 127 -18.45 3.77 15.60
C PHE A 127 -18.92 3.41 17.01
N GLY A 128 -20.16 2.92 17.17
CA GLY A 128 -20.71 2.50 18.43
C GLY A 128 -20.95 3.66 19.42
N HIS A 129 -20.76 3.38 20.70
CA HIS A 129 -20.96 4.37 21.75
C HIS A 129 -19.73 5.25 21.91
N ILE A 130 -19.69 6.37 21.21
CA ILE A 130 -18.67 7.42 21.34
C ILE A 130 -19.28 8.66 22.03
N THR A 131 -18.41 9.44 22.68
CA THR A 131 -18.85 10.69 23.32
C THR A 131 -19.33 11.70 22.27
N ALA A 132 -20.19 12.62 22.66
CA ALA A 132 -20.70 13.67 21.77
C ALA A 132 -19.57 14.54 21.19
N GLU A 133 -18.51 14.77 21.96
CA GLU A 133 -17.34 15.52 21.53
C GLU A 133 -16.56 14.79 20.44
N VAL A 134 -16.25 13.51 20.64
CA VAL A 134 -15.58 12.66 19.63
C VAL A 134 -16.42 12.57 18.36
N LYS A 135 -17.75 12.41 18.51
CA LYS A 135 -18.67 12.38 17.38
C LYS A 135 -18.66 13.68 16.59
N GLY A 136 -18.61 14.84 17.25
CA GLY A 136 -18.52 16.14 16.60
C GLY A 136 -17.26 16.30 15.75
N HIS A 137 -16.10 15.88 16.28
CA HIS A 137 -14.85 15.87 15.52
C HIS A 137 -14.87 14.89 14.36
N ALA A 138 -15.42 13.68 14.57
CA ALA A 138 -15.57 12.68 13.52
C ALA A 138 -16.50 13.16 12.40
N ASP A 139 -17.60 13.83 12.72
CA ASP A 139 -18.55 14.35 11.74
C ASP A 139 -17.92 15.42 10.83
N ILE A 140 -17.24 16.40 11.43
CA ILE A 140 -16.54 17.46 10.67
C ILE A 140 -15.48 16.84 9.74
N TYR A 141 -14.66 15.95 10.27
CA TYR A 141 -13.60 15.33 9.51
C TYR A 141 -14.15 14.44 8.38
N LEU A 142 -15.14 13.60 8.68
CA LEU A 142 -15.81 12.74 7.71
C LEU A 142 -16.43 13.55 6.56
N LEU A 143 -17.13 14.65 6.90
CA LEU A 143 -17.78 15.51 5.92
C LEU A 143 -16.80 16.08 4.89
N ILE A 144 -15.66 16.58 5.36
CA ILE A 144 -14.66 17.23 4.51
C ILE A 144 -13.84 16.19 3.74
N VAL A 145 -13.34 15.16 4.44
CA VAL A 145 -12.43 14.18 3.83
C VAL A 145 -13.14 13.26 2.85
N THR A 146 -14.44 13.00 3.04
CA THR A 146 -15.25 12.25 2.07
C THR A 146 -15.27 12.93 0.70
N ALA A 147 -15.32 14.25 0.63
CA ALA A 147 -15.23 15.00 -0.62
C ALA A 147 -13.92 14.77 -1.36
N SER A 148 -12.87 14.31 -0.68
CA SER A 148 -11.56 14.03 -1.29
C SER A 148 -11.47 12.64 -1.93
N ILE A 149 -12.44 11.75 -1.74
CA ILE A 149 -12.40 10.37 -2.24
C ILE A 149 -12.20 10.31 -3.77
N PRO A 150 -12.96 11.05 -4.60
CA PRO A 150 -12.74 11.03 -6.05
C PRO A 150 -11.34 11.48 -6.45
N PHE A 151 -10.80 12.46 -5.74
CA PHE A 151 -9.49 13.03 -6.05
C PHE A 151 -8.34 12.07 -5.70
N ILE A 152 -8.37 11.43 -4.52
CA ILE A 152 -7.35 10.46 -4.15
C ILE A 152 -7.42 9.19 -5.00
N ALA A 153 -8.62 8.78 -5.41
CA ALA A 153 -8.82 7.66 -6.32
C ALA A 153 -8.23 7.96 -7.72
N LEU A 154 -8.48 9.15 -8.24
CA LEU A 154 -7.93 9.62 -9.51
C LEU A 154 -6.41 9.75 -9.46
N TYR A 155 -5.86 10.29 -8.37
CA TYR A 155 -4.42 10.34 -8.14
C TYR A 155 -3.81 8.93 -8.14
N ASN A 156 -4.38 7.97 -7.41
CA ASN A 156 -3.89 6.59 -7.36
C ASN A 156 -3.89 5.93 -8.73
N GLY A 157 -4.96 6.11 -9.50
CA GLY A 157 -5.06 5.62 -10.88
C GLY A 157 -3.99 6.22 -11.78
N GLY A 158 -3.83 7.54 -11.75
CA GLY A 158 -2.82 8.26 -12.54
C GLY A 158 -1.39 7.88 -12.16
N ALA A 159 -1.08 7.80 -10.88
CA ALA A 159 0.22 7.38 -10.38
C ALA A 159 0.56 5.94 -10.82
N ALA A 160 -0.42 5.05 -10.78
CA ALA A 160 -0.25 3.67 -11.23
C ALA A 160 0.04 3.58 -12.75
N ILE A 161 -0.61 4.41 -13.57
CA ILE A 161 -0.35 4.50 -15.01
C ILE A 161 1.08 5.02 -15.27
N PHE A 162 1.53 6.07 -14.55
CA PHE A 162 2.91 6.56 -14.68
C PHE A 162 3.93 5.50 -14.27
N ARG A 163 3.67 4.76 -13.22
CA ARG A 163 4.53 3.62 -12.82
C ARG A 163 4.54 2.52 -13.88
N ALA A 164 3.39 2.19 -14.49
CA ALA A 164 3.30 1.20 -15.56
C ALA A 164 4.17 1.56 -16.79
N MET A 165 4.36 2.86 -17.05
CA MET A 165 5.30 3.35 -18.07
C MET A 165 6.78 3.28 -17.64
N GLY A 166 7.09 2.88 -16.42
CA GLY A 166 8.43 2.96 -15.85
C GLY A 166 8.82 4.36 -15.34
N ASN A 167 7.89 5.31 -15.28
CA ASN A 167 8.15 6.69 -14.89
C ASN A 167 7.61 7.00 -13.47
N SER A 168 8.26 6.45 -12.47
CA SER A 168 7.91 6.70 -11.06
C SER A 168 8.30 8.10 -10.56
N GLN A 169 9.16 8.83 -11.29
CA GLN A 169 9.53 10.20 -10.92
C GLN A 169 8.33 11.15 -10.92
N VAL A 170 7.39 10.96 -11.85
CA VAL A 170 6.18 11.79 -11.90
C VAL A 170 5.30 11.51 -10.69
N SER A 171 5.04 10.24 -10.36
CA SER A 171 4.23 9.90 -9.19
C SER A 171 4.85 10.43 -7.90
N MET A 172 6.18 10.29 -7.75
CA MET A 172 6.92 10.84 -6.61
C MET A 172 6.80 12.37 -6.52
N ARG A 173 6.99 13.09 -7.62
CA ARG A 173 6.91 14.57 -7.61
C ARG A 173 5.51 15.08 -7.27
N VAL A 174 4.48 14.43 -7.80
CA VAL A 174 3.09 14.78 -7.48
C VAL A 174 2.76 14.43 -6.03
N SER A 175 3.25 13.28 -5.53
CA SER A 175 3.14 12.91 -4.12
C SER A 175 3.84 13.92 -3.21
N LEU A 176 5.04 14.35 -3.56
CA LEU A 176 5.78 15.39 -2.82
C LEU A 176 4.98 16.70 -2.77
N LEU A 177 4.42 17.14 -3.88
CA LEU A 177 3.57 18.33 -3.95
C LEU A 177 2.33 18.19 -3.05
N MET A 178 1.63 17.05 -3.17
CA MET A 178 0.45 16.74 -2.34
C MET A 178 0.79 16.79 -0.85
N ASN A 179 1.88 16.15 -0.46
CA ASN A 179 2.32 16.10 0.93
C ASN A 179 2.78 17.46 1.46
N ALA A 180 3.48 18.25 0.63
CA ALA A 180 3.89 19.60 0.99
C ALA A 180 2.67 20.51 1.24
N ILE A 181 1.65 20.46 0.39
CA ILE A 181 0.40 21.21 0.58
C ILE A 181 -0.32 20.74 1.84
N ASN A 182 -0.40 19.44 2.09
CA ASN A 182 -1.06 18.88 3.26
C ASN A 182 -0.38 19.33 4.55
N VAL A 183 0.92 19.11 4.71
CA VAL A 183 1.67 19.45 5.93
C VAL A 183 1.69 20.96 6.17
N THR A 184 1.95 21.77 5.14
CA THR A 184 1.96 23.23 5.25
C THR A 184 0.56 23.76 5.59
N GLY A 185 -0.47 23.25 4.93
CA GLY A 185 -1.85 23.63 5.20
C GLY A 185 -2.29 23.26 6.62
N ASN A 186 -1.97 22.05 7.07
CA ASN A 186 -2.23 21.61 8.45
C ASN A 186 -1.53 22.53 9.45
N ALA A 187 -0.25 22.84 9.22
CA ALA A 187 0.50 23.74 10.11
C ALA A 187 -0.14 25.12 10.20
N ILE A 188 -0.55 25.71 9.08
CA ILE A 188 -1.18 27.04 9.04
C ILE A 188 -2.56 27.01 9.72
N LEU A 189 -3.40 26.03 9.40
CA LEU A 189 -4.78 26.00 9.86
C LEU A 189 -4.91 25.50 11.30
N VAL A 190 -4.06 24.57 11.75
CA VAL A 190 -4.09 24.05 13.13
C VAL A 190 -3.39 25.01 14.08
N PHE A 191 -2.15 25.44 13.79
CA PHE A 191 -1.37 26.25 14.70
C PHE A 191 -1.59 27.76 14.50
N GLY A 192 -1.78 28.21 13.24
CA GLY A 192 -2.00 29.63 12.93
C GLY A 192 -3.43 30.07 13.19
N LEU A 193 -4.39 29.49 12.47
CA LEU A 193 -5.82 29.88 12.56
C LEU A 193 -6.60 29.15 13.65
N ARG A 194 -6.08 28.05 14.19
CA ARG A 194 -6.67 27.25 15.29
C ARG A 194 -8.10 26.83 15.04
N ILE A 195 -8.42 26.42 13.81
CA ILE A 195 -9.78 26.00 13.41
C ILE A 195 -10.10 24.54 13.76
N GLY A 196 -9.27 23.91 14.60
CA GLY A 196 -9.54 22.57 15.12
C GLY A 196 -9.43 21.48 14.06
N THR A 197 -10.30 20.49 14.11
CA THR A 197 -10.29 19.31 13.22
C THR A 197 -10.46 19.68 11.75
N ALA A 198 -11.23 20.72 11.43
CA ALA A 198 -11.34 21.22 10.07
C ALA A 198 -9.97 21.67 9.50
N GLY A 199 -9.05 22.13 10.38
CA GLY A 199 -7.70 22.51 10.02
C GLY A 199 -6.81 21.38 9.51
N VAL A 200 -7.16 20.14 9.77
CA VAL A 200 -6.50 18.95 9.23
C VAL A 200 -7.24 18.41 8.01
N ALA A 201 -8.57 18.47 8.01
CA ALA A 201 -9.42 17.96 6.94
C ALA A 201 -9.32 18.78 5.65
N ILE A 202 -9.34 20.11 5.74
CA ILE A 202 -9.31 21.01 4.58
C ILE A 202 -8.01 20.87 3.76
N PRO A 203 -6.81 20.89 4.36
CA PRO A 203 -5.58 20.68 3.61
C PRO A 203 -5.50 19.29 2.97
N THR A 204 -6.06 18.27 3.61
CA THR A 204 -6.17 16.92 3.04
C THR A 204 -7.02 16.94 1.77
N LEU A 205 -8.16 17.62 1.78
CA LEU A 205 -8.99 17.79 0.59
C LEU A 205 -8.27 18.56 -0.52
N ILE A 206 -7.70 19.71 -0.20
CA ILE A 206 -7.02 20.58 -1.17
C ILE A 206 -5.81 19.87 -1.79
N SER A 207 -4.99 19.22 -0.98
CA SER A 207 -3.79 18.52 -1.45
C SER A 207 -4.14 17.38 -2.42
N ARG A 208 -5.16 16.60 -2.12
CA ARG A 208 -5.65 15.52 -2.99
C ARG A 208 -6.27 16.06 -4.28
N MET A 209 -6.99 17.17 -4.20
CA MET A 209 -7.56 17.84 -5.36
C MET A 209 -6.48 18.36 -6.30
N VAL A 210 -5.45 19.03 -5.77
CA VAL A 210 -4.32 19.52 -6.57
C VAL A 210 -3.56 18.35 -7.20
N ALA A 211 -3.28 17.30 -6.43
CA ALA A 211 -2.60 16.10 -6.94
C ALA A 211 -3.38 15.44 -8.09
N ALA A 212 -4.70 15.32 -7.96
CA ALA A 212 -5.56 14.76 -8.99
C ALA A 212 -5.56 15.61 -10.28
N ILE A 213 -5.64 16.93 -10.14
CA ILE A 213 -5.60 17.86 -11.28
C ILE A 213 -4.25 17.77 -11.99
N VAL A 214 -3.14 17.82 -11.25
CA VAL A 214 -1.80 17.79 -11.82
C VAL A 214 -1.54 16.47 -12.54
N ILE A 215 -1.84 15.33 -11.90
CA ILE A 215 -1.57 14.01 -12.49
C ILE A 215 -2.43 13.77 -13.74
N THR A 216 -3.69 14.21 -13.72
CA THR A 216 -4.59 14.10 -14.86
C THR A 216 -4.13 15.00 -16.03
N ALA A 217 -3.74 16.23 -15.74
CA ALA A 217 -3.20 17.13 -16.75
C ALA A 217 -1.94 16.55 -17.43
N LEU A 218 -1.07 15.92 -16.64
CA LEU A 218 0.12 15.25 -17.16
C LEU A 218 -0.21 14.00 -18.00
N LEU A 219 -1.29 13.28 -17.68
CA LEU A 219 -1.77 12.13 -18.46
C LEU A 219 -2.46 12.55 -19.76
N CYS A 220 -2.98 13.77 -19.85
CA CYS A 220 -3.55 14.31 -21.08
C CYS A 220 -2.51 14.69 -22.14
N ASN A 221 -1.20 14.58 -21.81
CA ASN A 221 -0.14 14.89 -22.76
C ASN A 221 0.06 13.72 -23.75
N GLN A 222 -0.35 13.94 -24.99
CA GLN A 222 -0.33 12.94 -26.08
C GLN A 222 1.10 12.55 -26.55
N THR A 223 2.14 13.26 -26.12
CA THR A 223 3.53 12.89 -26.45
C THR A 223 4.06 11.73 -25.60
N ARG A 224 3.32 11.28 -24.58
CA ARG A 224 3.70 10.17 -23.71
C ARG A 224 3.22 8.84 -24.29
N ILE A 225 3.92 7.76 -23.98
CA ILE A 225 3.58 6.39 -24.39
C ILE A 225 2.16 6.04 -23.94
N LEU A 226 1.81 6.34 -22.68
CA LEU A 226 0.43 6.27 -22.21
C LEU A 226 -0.12 7.67 -21.99
N HIS A 227 -1.27 7.91 -22.56
CA HIS A 227 -2.04 9.12 -22.36
C HIS A 227 -3.54 8.78 -22.34
N ILE A 228 -4.31 9.64 -21.74
CA ILE A 228 -5.77 9.54 -21.77
C ILE A 228 -6.32 10.40 -22.91
N GLU A 229 -7.35 9.88 -23.58
CA GLU A 229 -8.03 10.64 -24.63
C GLU A 229 -8.72 11.89 -24.05
N ARG A 230 -8.52 13.04 -24.70
CA ARG A 230 -9.15 14.31 -24.31
C ARG A 230 -10.62 14.36 -24.73
N THR A 231 -11.38 13.31 -24.50
CA THR A 231 -12.80 13.27 -24.83
C THR A 231 -13.63 13.22 -23.55
N LEU A 232 -14.64 14.06 -23.48
CA LEU A 232 -15.67 13.99 -22.44
C LEU A 232 -16.72 12.89 -22.71
N LYS A 233 -16.62 12.22 -23.87
CA LYS A 233 -17.50 11.10 -24.20
C LYS A 233 -17.04 9.83 -23.50
N ILE A 234 -17.68 9.53 -22.40
CA ILE A 234 -17.45 8.29 -21.65
C ILE A 234 -17.96 7.12 -22.47
N ARG A 235 -17.04 6.29 -22.96
CA ARG A 235 -17.37 5.01 -23.62
C ARG A 235 -16.73 3.88 -22.82
N PHE A 236 -17.54 3.14 -22.09
CA PHE A 236 -17.06 1.98 -21.36
C PHE A 236 -16.84 0.79 -22.30
N ASP A 237 -15.64 0.22 -22.22
CA ASP A 237 -15.34 -1.08 -22.80
C ASP A 237 -15.41 -2.15 -21.71
N GLY A 238 -16.52 -2.89 -21.66
CA GLY A 238 -16.75 -3.93 -20.66
C GLY A 238 -15.69 -5.03 -20.67
N ARG A 239 -15.05 -5.33 -21.82
CA ARG A 239 -13.96 -6.31 -21.90
C ARG A 239 -12.71 -5.79 -21.20
N MET A 240 -12.35 -4.54 -21.46
CA MET A 240 -11.19 -3.90 -20.83
C MET A 240 -11.40 -3.75 -19.32
N ILE A 241 -12.57 -3.30 -18.89
CA ILE A 241 -12.91 -3.16 -17.46
C ILE A 241 -12.85 -4.53 -16.78
N ARG A 242 -13.39 -5.59 -17.40
CA ARG A 242 -13.32 -6.95 -16.85
C ARG A 242 -11.89 -7.42 -16.65
N LYS A 243 -10.96 -7.08 -17.56
CA LYS A 243 -9.53 -7.37 -17.40
C LYS A 243 -8.93 -6.65 -16.20
N ILE A 244 -9.23 -5.37 -16.03
CA ILE A 244 -8.79 -4.56 -14.89
C ILE A 244 -9.33 -5.12 -13.57
N LEU A 245 -10.63 -5.44 -13.54
CA LEU A 245 -11.28 -5.97 -12.34
C LEU A 245 -10.82 -7.39 -11.99
N ALA A 246 -10.39 -8.17 -12.97
CA ALA A 246 -9.87 -9.52 -12.72
C ALA A 246 -8.61 -9.53 -11.83
N ILE A 247 -7.86 -8.42 -11.81
CA ILE A 247 -6.71 -8.22 -10.91
C ILE A 247 -7.12 -7.32 -9.73
N GLY A 248 -7.81 -6.23 -10.01
CA GLY A 248 -8.14 -5.20 -9.02
C GLY A 248 -9.05 -5.72 -7.91
N VAL A 249 -10.09 -6.47 -8.24
CA VAL A 249 -11.06 -6.99 -7.25
C VAL A 249 -10.40 -8.01 -6.29
N PRO A 250 -9.71 -9.05 -6.76
CA PRO A 250 -9.01 -9.95 -5.84
C PRO A 250 -8.00 -9.24 -4.95
N ASN A 251 -7.22 -8.31 -5.50
CA ASN A 251 -6.26 -7.51 -4.73
C ASN A 251 -6.96 -6.59 -3.69
N GLY A 252 -8.09 -6.00 -4.06
CA GLY A 252 -8.90 -5.18 -3.15
C GLY A 252 -9.50 -6.00 -2.01
N LEU A 253 -10.03 -7.18 -2.29
CA LEU A 253 -10.55 -8.11 -1.28
C LEU A 253 -9.44 -8.58 -0.33
N GLU A 254 -8.25 -8.92 -0.86
CA GLU A 254 -7.09 -9.29 -0.06
C GLU A 254 -6.72 -8.17 0.92
N ASN A 255 -6.59 -6.93 0.44
CA ASN A 255 -6.25 -5.78 1.26
C ASN A 255 -7.33 -5.45 2.30
N SER A 256 -8.60 -5.56 1.92
CA SER A 256 -9.73 -5.32 2.84
C SER A 256 -9.77 -6.35 3.96
N MET A 257 -9.60 -7.64 3.63
CA MET A 257 -9.56 -8.71 4.62
C MET A 257 -8.34 -8.56 5.54
N PHE A 258 -7.20 -8.12 5.00
CA PHE A 258 -6.02 -7.83 5.78
C PHE A 258 -6.25 -6.70 6.80
N GLN A 259 -6.96 -5.67 6.42
CA GLN A 259 -7.30 -4.54 7.30
C GLN A 259 -8.27 -4.96 8.42
N LEU A 260 -9.29 -5.75 8.07
CA LEU A 260 -10.20 -6.34 9.07
C LEU A 260 -9.44 -7.25 10.05
N GLY A 261 -8.52 -8.08 9.55
CA GLY A 261 -7.69 -8.94 10.38
C GLY A 261 -6.84 -8.16 11.37
N LYS A 262 -6.27 -7.01 10.97
CA LYS A 262 -5.53 -6.12 11.88
C LYS A 262 -6.40 -5.59 13.02
N ILE A 263 -7.63 -5.22 12.73
CA ILE A 263 -8.58 -4.73 13.75
C ILE A 263 -8.89 -5.83 14.76
N LEU A 264 -9.17 -7.06 14.29
CA LEU A 264 -9.43 -8.20 15.18
C LEU A 264 -8.22 -8.54 16.06
N VAL A 265 -7.01 -8.52 15.50
CA VAL A 265 -5.77 -8.74 16.25
C VAL A 265 -5.55 -7.64 17.28
N LEU A 266 -5.82 -6.38 16.96
CA LEU A 266 -5.72 -5.28 17.91
C LEU A 266 -6.71 -5.44 19.08
N SER A 267 -7.92 -5.92 18.82
CA SER A 267 -8.90 -6.25 19.85
C SER A 267 -8.36 -7.33 20.82
N LEU A 268 -7.68 -8.34 20.29
CA LEU A 268 -7.01 -9.34 21.15
C LEU A 268 -5.86 -8.73 21.95
N VAL A 269 -5.01 -7.90 21.34
CA VAL A 269 -3.88 -7.25 22.01
C VAL A 269 -4.36 -6.39 23.19
N SER A 270 -5.50 -5.74 23.05
CA SER A 270 -6.08 -4.91 24.12
C SER A 270 -6.39 -5.71 25.39
N THR A 271 -6.62 -7.02 25.29
CA THR A 271 -6.87 -7.89 26.44
C THR A 271 -5.62 -8.21 27.28
N PHE A 272 -4.42 -7.94 26.75
CA PHE A 272 -3.14 -8.19 27.45
C PHE A 272 -2.69 -7.02 28.34
N GLY A 273 -3.41 -5.91 28.35
CA GLY A 273 -3.12 -4.74 29.17
C GLY A 273 -2.55 -3.56 28.40
N THR A 274 -2.44 -2.43 29.08
CA THR A 274 -2.04 -1.15 28.49
C THR A 274 -0.62 -1.19 27.91
N TYR A 275 0.32 -1.88 28.56
CA TYR A 275 1.68 -2.03 28.05
C TYR A 275 1.73 -2.74 26.72
N ALA A 276 0.86 -3.74 26.52
CA ALA A 276 0.79 -4.50 25.28
C ALA A 276 0.28 -3.65 24.11
N ILE A 277 -0.72 -2.79 24.35
CA ILE A 277 -1.24 -1.86 23.36
C ILE A 277 -0.14 -0.87 22.95
N ALA A 278 0.55 -0.29 23.93
CA ALA A 278 1.62 0.67 23.68
C ALA A 278 2.82 0.03 22.94
N ALA A 279 3.26 -1.16 23.40
CA ALA A 279 4.34 -1.90 22.75
C ALA A 279 3.98 -2.28 21.31
N ASN A 280 2.74 -2.72 21.07
CA ASN A 280 2.25 -3.05 19.74
C ASN A 280 2.19 -1.81 18.81
N ALA A 281 1.73 -0.68 19.32
CA ALA A 281 1.65 0.57 18.55
C ALA A 281 3.04 1.07 18.11
N VAL A 282 3.99 1.13 19.04
CA VAL A 282 5.38 1.55 18.76
C VAL A 282 6.05 0.56 17.81
N SER A 283 5.87 -0.74 18.04
CA SER A 283 6.44 -1.78 17.18
C SER A 283 5.89 -1.73 15.76
N ASN A 284 4.59 -1.49 15.58
CA ASN A 284 3.99 -1.31 14.25
C ASN A 284 4.57 -0.10 13.51
N ALA A 285 4.78 1.03 14.20
CA ALA A 285 5.38 2.22 13.60
C ALA A 285 6.81 1.94 13.10
N ILE A 286 7.62 1.27 13.92
CA ILE A 286 9.01 0.93 13.56
C ILE A 286 9.05 -0.16 12.49
N ALA A 287 8.17 -1.14 12.56
CA ALA A 287 8.08 -2.24 11.59
C ALA A 287 7.80 -1.73 10.16
N LEU A 288 7.04 -0.64 10.00
CA LEU A 288 6.83 -0.02 8.69
C LEU A 288 8.14 0.42 8.03
N PHE A 289 9.08 0.98 8.80
CA PHE A 289 10.39 1.34 8.27
C PHE A 289 11.24 0.11 7.91
N GLN A 290 11.12 -0.98 8.67
CA GLN A 290 11.85 -2.22 8.38
C GLN A 290 11.45 -2.84 7.04
N ILE A 291 10.18 -2.77 6.66
CA ILE A 291 9.65 -3.35 5.41
C ILE A 291 9.53 -2.36 4.24
N LEU A 292 9.82 -1.08 4.48
CA LEU A 292 9.63 -0.01 3.50
C LEU A 292 10.35 -0.26 2.17
N PRO A 293 11.63 -0.68 2.12
CA PRO A 293 12.30 -0.98 0.86
C PRO A 293 11.59 -2.09 0.08
N GLY A 294 11.11 -3.10 0.79
CA GLY A 294 10.34 -4.20 0.20
C GLY A 294 9.04 -3.72 -0.43
N MET A 295 8.30 -2.84 0.25
CA MET A 295 7.06 -2.24 -0.28
C MET A 295 7.32 -1.43 -1.55
N ALA A 296 8.34 -0.58 -1.54
CA ALA A 296 8.71 0.26 -2.70
C ALA A 296 9.10 -0.59 -3.91
N ILE A 297 9.97 -1.58 -3.70
CA ILE A 297 10.46 -2.43 -4.79
C ILE A 297 9.36 -3.38 -5.30
N SER A 298 8.38 -3.75 -4.48
CA SER A 298 7.20 -4.54 -4.92
C SER A 298 6.38 -3.79 -5.98
N LEU A 299 6.29 -2.47 -5.90
CA LEU A 299 5.68 -1.65 -6.96
C LEU A 299 6.50 -1.72 -8.26
N ALA A 300 7.83 -1.69 -8.15
CA ALA A 300 8.71 -1.87 -9.31
C ALA A 300 8.58 -3.28 -9.92
N ILE A 301 8.46 -4.33 -9.09
CA ILE A 301 8.18 -5.70 -9.55
C ILE A 301 6.91 -5.73 -10.40
N THR A 302 5.84 -5.09 -9.95
CA THR A 302 4.58 -5.04 -10.69
C THR A 302 4.77 -4.41 -12.07
N THR A 303 5.51 -3.32 -12.17
CA THR A 303 5.78 -2.63 -13.43
C THR A 303 6.63 -3.48 -14.37
N VAL A 304 7.77 -3.97 -13.89
CA VAL A 304 8.75 -4.70 -14.73
C VAL A 304 8.17 -6.04 -15.19
N ILE A 305 7.55 -6.78 -14.28
CA ILE A 305 7.02 -8.12 -14.60
C ILE A 305 5.81 -8.03 -15.52
N SER A 306 4.91 -7.05 -15.34
CA SER A 306 3.77 -6.89 -16.26
C SER A 306 4.21 -6.65 -17.70
N GLN A 307 5.25 -5.84 -17.93
CA GLN A 307 5.78 -5.60 -19.25
C GLN A 307 6.47 -6.85 -19.83
N CYS A 308 7.27 -7.56 -19.03
CA CYS A 308 7.91 -8.81 -19.48
C CYS A 308 6.89 -9.90 -19.82
N VAL A 309 5.81 -10.03 -19.02
CA VAL A 309 4.71 -10.95 -19.30
C VAL A 309 3.97 -10.55 -20.57
N GLY A 310 3.72 -9.26 -20.78
CA GLY A 310 3.13 -8.74 -22.00
C GLY A 310 3.97 -9.03 -23.24
N ALA A 311 5.29 -8.95 -23.14
CA ALA A 311 6.24 -9.34 -24.19
C ALA A 311 6.33 -10.86 -24.40
N ASN A 312 5.65 -11.66 -23.59
CA ASN A 312 5.73 -13.12 -23.54
C ASN A 312 7.16 -13.66 -23.33
N ASP A 313 8.00 -12.88 -22.64
CA ASP A 313 9.40 -13.21 -22.36
C ASP A 313 9.57 -13.63 -20.89
N TYR A 314 9.29 -14.89 -20.62
CA TYR A 314 9.39 -15.46 -19.27
C TYR A 314 10.84 -15.67 -18.81
N GLU A 315 11.83 -15.62 -19.69
CA GLU A 315 13.24 -15.60 -19.31
C GLU A 315 13.58 -14.29 -18.58
N GLN A 316 13.17 -13.16 -19.15
CA GLN A 316 13.30 -11.86 -18.51
C GLN A 316 12.47 -11.77 -17.21
N VAL A 317 11.27 -12.35 -17.16
CA VAL A 317 10.48 -12.42 -15.92
C VAL A 317 11.28 -13.09 -14.81
N HIS A 318 11.87 -14.25 -15.05
CA HIS A 318 12.68 -14.96 -14.06
C HIS A 318 13.93 -14.17 -13.67
N TYR A 319 14.58 -13.55 -14.63
CA TYR A 319 15.79 -12.74 -14.39
C TYR A 319 15.47 -11.54 -13.49
N TYR A 320 14.49 -10.71 -13.88
CA TYR A 320 14.15 -9.51 -13.12
C TYR A 320 13.56 -9.83 -11.76
N LEU A 321 12.74 -10.88 -11.66
CA LEU A 321 12.18 -11.28 -10.37
C LEU A 321 13.29 -11.65 -9.38
N LYS A 322 14.24 -12.51 -9.79
CA LYS A 322 15.41 -12.86 -8.95
C LYS A 322 16.22 -11.62 -8.56
N LYS A 323 16.48 -10.75 -9.53
CA LYS A 323 17.27 -9.53 -9.32
C LYS A 323 16.59 -8.57 -8.35
N LEU A 324 15.29 -8.29 -8.55
CA LEU A 324 14.54 -7.38 -7.70
C LEU A 324 14.35 -7.95 -6.28
N LEU A 325 14.10 -9.26 -6.14
CA LEU A 325 14.08 -9.91 -4.82
C LEU A 325 15.44 -9.81 -4.13
N ALA A 326 16.55 -10.02 -4.84
CA ALA A 326 17.89 -9.85 -4.26
C ALA A 326 18.15 -8.41 -3.78
N ILE A 327 17.70 -7.42 -4.55
CA ILE A 327 17.77 -6.00 -4.15
C ILE A 327 16.92 -5.75 -2.88
N ILE A 328 15.72 -6.34 -2.78
CA ILE A 328 14.89 -6.25 -1.57
C ILE A 328 15.64 -6.83 -0.37
N TYR A 329 16.22 -8.03 -0.49
CA TYR A 329 16.95 -8.65 0.61
C TYR A 329 18.11 -7.77 1.09
N VAL A 330 18.92 -7.25 0.19
CA VAL A 330 20.04 -6.37 0.54
C VAL A 330 19.57 -5.08 1.19
N ALA A 331 18.54 -4.43 0.62
CA ALA A 331 18.02 -3.19 1.16
C ALA A 331 17.37 -3.38 2.54
N MET A 332 16.63 -4.48 2.73
CA MET A 332 16.01 -4.78 4.03
C MET A 332 17.05 -5.10 5.11
N VAL A 333 18.10 -5.84 4.79
CA VAL A 333 19.21 -6.07 5.73
C VAL A 333 19.83 -4.74 6.17
N GLY A 334 20.10 -3.83 5.24
CA GLY A 334 20.62 -2.50 5.54
C GLY A 334 19.68 -1.69 6.43
N THR A 335 18.41 -1.63 6.08
CA THR A 335 17.39 -0.86 6.83
C THR A 335 17.17 -1.44 8.23
N VAL A 336 17.06 -2.76 8.35
CA VAL A 336 16.86 -3.43 9.66
C VAL A 336 18.08 -3.25 10.55
N ALA A 337 19.29 -3.36 10.01
CA ALA A 337 20.53 -3.12 10.76
C ALA A 337 20.59 -1.67 11.29
N LEU A 338 20.23 -0.68 10.46
CA LEU A 338 20.15 0.72 10.89
C LEU A 338 19.14 0.92 12.02
N ILE A 339 17.97 0.29 11.90
CA ILE A 339 16.93 0.38 12.93
C ILE A 339 17.40 -0.28 14.23
N PHE A 340 18.07 -1.43 14.17
CA PHE A 340 18.59 -2.08 15.38
C PHE A 340 19.65 -1.24 16.09
N LEU A 341 20.51 -0.56 15.34
CA LEU A 341 21.48 0.37 15.90
C LEU A 341 20.82 1.60 16.53
N ALA A 342 19.77 2.12 15.91
CA ALA A 342 19.05 3.29 16.38
C ALA A 342 17.99 2.97 17.47
N LEU A 343 17.64 1.70 17.65
CA LEU A 343 16.52 1.29 18.50
C LEU A 343 16.57 1.83 19.93
N PRO A 344 17.71 1.82 20.65
CA PRO A 344 17.77 2.39 22.00
C PRO A 344 17.41 3.87 22.02
N LEU A 345 17.87 4.65 21.04
CA LEU A 345 17.55 6.07 20.90
C LEU A 345 16.07 6.30 20.56
N ILE A 346 15.52 5.49 19.67
CA ILE A 346 14.12 5.57 19.27
C ILE A 346 13.22 5.29 20.47
N LEU A 347 13.46 4.20 21.21
CA LEU A 347 12.65 3.84 22.37
C LEU A 347 12.77 4.87 23.50
N LYS A 348 13.95 5.46 23.68
CA LYS A 348 14.15 6.54 24.65
C LYS A 348 13.33 7.80 24.27
N ALA A 349 13.25 8.12 22.98
CA ALA A 349 12.44 9.23 22.48
C ALA A 349 10.93 9.03 22.73
N TYR A 350 10.45 7.79 22.73
CA TYR A 350 9.07 7.46 23.08
C TYR A 350 8.75 7.56 24.57
N ASN A 351 9.78 7.64 25.44
CA ASN A 351 9.63 7.72 26.90
C ASN A 351 8.70 6.63 27.48
N LEU A 352 8.94 5.38 27.08
CA LEU A 352 8.12 4.24 27.47
C LEU A 352 8.49 3.74 28.88
N SER A 353 7.55 3.05 29.55
CA SER A 353 7.85 2.28 30.75
C SER A 353 8.83 1.12 30.43
N ASP A 354 9.59 0.67 31.41
CA ASP A 354 10.57 -0.41 31.22
C ASP A 354 9.93 -1.69 30.65
N GLN A 355 8.73 -2.03 31.11
CA GLN A 355 7.98 -3.18 30.62
C GLN A 355 7.59 -3.02 29.15
N THR A 356 7.09 -1.86 28.76
CA THR A 356 6.69 -1.55 27.38
C THR A 356 7.92 -1.51 26.46
N ALA A 357 9.01 -0.90 26.90
CA ALA A 357 10.26 -0.82 26.15
C ALA A 357 10.88 -2.20 25.93
N ALA A 358 10.88 -3.08 26.94
CA ALA A 358 11.36 -4.46 26.82
C ALA A 358 10.50 -5.27 25.84
N ALA A 359 9.17 -5.17 25.94
CA ALA A 359 8.27 -5.85 25.02
C ALA A 359 8.46 -5.36 23.58
N ALA A 360 8.54 -4.05 23.35
CA ALA A 360 8.78 -3.47 22.03
C ALA A 360 10.14 -3.90 21.45
N THR A 361 11.20 -3.91 22.26
CA THR A 361 12.53 -4.36 21.86
C THR A 361 12.51 -5.79 21.34
N ASN A 362 11.89 -6.71 22.08
CA ASN A 362 11.79 -8.11 21.68
C ASN A 362 10.99 -8.27 20.38
N ILE A 363 9.88 -7.57 20.26
CA ILE A 363 9.04 -7.60 19.06
C ILE A 363 9.82 -7.07 17.85
N ILE A 364 10.49 -5.93 17.95
CA ILE A 364 11.18 -5.29 16.85
C ILE A 364 12.36 -6.13 16.36
N HIS A 365 13.14 -6.73 17.27
CA HIS A 365 14.20 -7.65 16.88
C HIS A 365 13.66 -8.89 16.19
N PHE A 366 12.64 -9.52 16.75
CA PHE A 366 12.01 -10.69 16.16
C PHE A 366 11.40 -10.39 14.78
N HIS A 367 10.66 -9.28 14.66
CA HIS A 367 10.08 -8.85 13.40
C HIS A 367 11.16 -8.53 12.36
N GLY A 368 12.19 -7.77 12.72
CA GLY A 368 13.26 -7.39 11.80
C GLY A 368 14.01 -8.60 11.23
N ILE A 369 14.41 -9.55 12.08
CA ILE A 369 15.07 -10.79 11.65
C ILE A 369 14.14 -11.60 10.74
N SER A 370 12.89 -11.78 11.15
CA SER A 370 11.90 -12.51 10.35
C SER A 370 11.61 -11.82 9.02
N ALA A 371 11.51 -10.50 9.01
CA ALA A 371 11.27 -9.72 7.80
C ALA A 371 12.43 -9.84 6.79
N MET A 372 13.68 -9.78 7.24
CA MET A 372 14.84 -9.97 6.36
C MET A 372 14.83 -11.33 5.64
N ILE A 373 14.27 -12.37 6.25
CA ILE A 373 14.32 -13.73 5.72
C ILE A 373 13.06 -14.05 4.91
N ILE A 374 11.88 -13.72 5.43
CA ILE A 374 10.59 -14.28 4.95
C ILE A 374 9.78 -13.27 4.16
N TRP A 375 9.80 -11.99 4.56
CA TRP A 375 8.90 -10.97 4.01
C TRP A 375 8.95 -10.85 2.47
N PRO A 376 10.13 -10.88 1.81
CA PRO A 376 10.20 -10.77 0.35
C PRO A 376 9.44 -11.89 -0.37
N LEU A 377 9.47 -13.11 0.15
CA LEU A 377 8.75 -14.25 -0.43
C LEU A 377 7.25 -14.22 -0.14
N SER A 378 6.86 -13.62 0.98
CA SER A 378 5.45 -13.56 1.40
C SER A 378 4.67 -12.39 0.77
N PHE A 379 5.34 -11.27 0.48
CA PHE A 379 4.67 -10.04 0.03
C PHE A 379 5.18 -9.51 -1.31
N ALA A 380 6.48 -9.59 -1.60
CA ALA A 380 7.03 -9.11 -2.86
C ALA A 380 6.85 -10.13 -3.99
N LEU A 381 7.05 -11.42 -3.73
CA LEU A 381 6.84 -12.46 -4.73
C LEU A 381 5.42 -12.50 -5.30
N PRO A 382 4.33 -12.40 -4.50
CA PRO A 382 2.97 -12.32 -5.06
C PRO A 382 2.70 -11.07 -5.91
N ALA A 383 3.47 -10.00 -5.79
CA ALA A 383 3.36 -8.86 -6.70
C ALA A 383 3.67 -9.27 -8.15
N ALA A 384 4.64 -10.18 -8.34
CA ALA A 384 4.93 -10.74 -9.66
C ALA A 384 3.78 -11.61 -10.21
N TYR A 385 3.11 -12.37 -9.35
CA TYR A 385 1.95 -13.17 -9.77
C TYR A 385 0.76 -12.31 -10.17
N ARG A 386 0.48 -11.26 -9.39
CA ARG A 386 -0.55 -10.27 -9.77
C ARG A 386 -0.20 -9.58 -11.09
N ALA A 387 1.07 -9.25 -11.31
CA ALA A 387 1.56 -8.67 -12.57
C ALA A 387 1.44 -9.65 -13.76
N ALA A 388 1.51 -10.96 -13.50
CA ALA A 388 1.27 -12.01 -14.47
C ALA A 388 -0.21 -12.36 -14.68
N GLY A 389 -1.14 -11.73 -13.91
CA GLY A 389 -2.58 -11.96 -14.01
C GLY A 389 -3.15 -12.98 -13.02
N ASP A 390 -2.31 -13.57 -12.17
CA ASP A 390 -2.69 -14.61 -11.22
C ASP A 390 -3.08 -14.05 -9.83
N ALA A 391 -3.92 -13.00 -9.83
CA ALA A 391 -4.32 -12.30 -8.62
C ALA A 391 -5.25 -13.12 -7.70
N LYS A 392 -6.08 -14.00 -8.28
CA LYS A 392 -7.02 -14.84 -7.50
C LYS A 392 -6.29 -15.80 -6.58
N ALA A 393 -5.22 -16.44 -7.06
CA ALA A 393 -4.44 -17.35 -6.24
C ALA A 393 -3.73 -16.61 -5.08
N CYS A 394 -3.23 -15.39 -5.34
CA CYS A 394 -2.67 -14.55 -4.29
C CYS A 394 -3.72 -14.23 -3.22
N MET A 395 -4.92 -13.83 -3.63
CA MET A 395 -6.03 -13.52 -2.73
C MET A 395 -6.40 -14.72 -1.86
N TYR A 396 -6.66 -15.89 -2.45
CA TYR A 396 -7.05 -17.09 -1.68
C TYR A 396 -5.96 -17.50 -0.70
N THR A 397 -4.71 -17.58 -1.14
CA THR A 397 -3.58 -17.95 -0.28
C THR A 397 -3.45 -16.96 0.89
N SER A 398 -3.51 -15.66 0.61
CA SER A 398 -3.33 -14.62 1.63
C SER A 398 -4.49 -14.57 2.63
N ILE A 399 -5.74 -14.68 2.17
CA ILE A 399 -6.92 -14.63 3.05
C ILE A 399 -6.95 -15.87 3.93
N VAL A 400 -6.81 -17.06 3.37
CA VAL A 400 -6.84 -18.32 4.15
C VAL A 400 -5.71 -18.35 5.17
N SER A 401 -4.50 -18.00 4.74
CA SER A 401 -3.34 -17.96 5.63
C SER A 401 -3.53 -16.97 6.78
N MET A 402 -4.02 -15.79 6.49
CA MET A 402 -4.24 -14.75 7.50
C MET A 402 -5.31 -15.16 8.53
N TRP A 403 -6.44 -15.69 8.09
CA TRP A 403 -7.52 -16.06 9.01
C TRP A 403 -7.14 -17.23 9.90
N ILE A 404 -6.48 -18.25 9.35
CA ILE A 404 -6.08 -19.45 10.11
C ILE A 404 -4.83 -19.15 10.94
N PHE A 405 -3.74 -18.72 10.30
CA PHE A 405 -2.43 -18.64 10.95
C PHE A 405 -2.19 -17.31 11.66
N ARG A 406 -2.64 -16.18 11.12
CA ARG A 406 -2.44 -14.91 11.81
C ARG A 406 -3.46 -14.70 12.92
N ILE A 407 -4.74 -14.82 12.64
CA ILE A 407 -5.81 -14.58 13.61
C ILE A 407 -5.93 -15.80 14.56
N GLY A 408 -6.12 -16.99 14.02
CA GLY A 408 -6.28 -18.21 14.84
C GLY A 408 -5.10 -18.49 15.74
N PHE A 409 -3.87 -18.41 15.22
CA PHE A 409 -2.65 -18.61 16.02
C PHE A 409 -2.35 -17.43 16.95
N SER A 410 -2.83 -16.22 16.70
CA SER A 410 -2.74 -15.12 17.66
C SER A 410 -3.48 -15.47 18.97
N TYR A 411 -4.66 -16.07 18.87
CA TYR A 411 -5.38 -16.58 20.05
C TYR A 411 -4.65 -17.76 20.67
N LEU A 412 -4.19 -18.74 19.87
CA LEU A 412 -3.49 -19.91 20.36
C LEU A 412 -2.20 -19.52 21.09
N VAL A 413 -1.30 -18.82 20.41
CA VAL A 413 0.05 -18.50 20.92
C VAL A 413 0.01 -17.33 21.91
N GLY A 414 -0.76 -16.29 21.60
CA GLY A 414 -0.85 -15.09 22.44
C GLY A 414 -1.64 -15.32 23.72
N LYS A 415 -2.86 -15.86 23.62
CA LYS A 415 -3.77 -16.02 24.74
C LYS A 415 -3.59 -17.36 25.45
N TYR A 416 -3.72 -18.49 24.74
CA TYR A 416 -3.73 -19.81 25.37
C TYR A 416 -2.35 -20.31 25.79
N MET A 417 -1.29 -20.02 25.04
CA MET A 417 0.08 -20.33 25.41
C MET A 417 0.72 -19.24 26.31
N GLY A 418 0.05 -18.14 26.54
CA GLY A 418 0.45 -17.10 27.48
C GLY A 418 1.61 -16.20 27.04
N LEU A 419 1.96 -16.17 25.74
CA LEU A 419 3.03 -15.31 25.23
C LEU A 419 2.58 -13.83 25.04
N GLY A 420 1.32 -13.51 25.27
CA GLY A 420 0.78 -12.16 25.19
C GLY A 420 0.98 -11.51 23.83
N VAL A 421 1.33 -10.21 23.83
CA VAL A 421 1.54 -9.44 22.61
C VAL A 421 2.68 -10.01 21.74
N PHE A 422 3.73 -10.55 22.32
CA PHE A 422 4.80 -11.19 21.56
C PHE A 422 4.28 -12.41 20.78
N GLY A 423 3.38 -13.20 21.37
CA GLY A 423 2.73 -14.35 20.71
C GLY A 423 1.90 -13.94 19.48
N VAL A 424 1.30 -12.77 19.49
CA VAL A 424 0.59 -12.20 18.33
C VAL A 424 1.56 -11.94 17.17
N TRP A 425 2.73 -11.40 17.44
CA TRP A 425 3.75 -11.18 16.41
C TRP A 425 4.38 -12.50 15.91
N VAL A 426 4.50 -13.49 16.78
CA VAL A 426 4.89 -14.86 16.38
C VAL A 426 3.87 -15.45 15.42
N ALA A 427 2.58 -15.32 15.70
CA ALA A 427 1.50 -15.76 14.81
C ALA A 427 1.56 -15.06 13.45
N MET A 428 1.88 -13.76 13.43
CA MET A 428 2.08 -13.00 12.18
C MET A 428 3.22 -13.59 11.35
N VAL A 429 4.32 -13.95 11.96
CA VAL A 429 5.47 -14.56 11.26
C VAL A 429 5.13 -15.97 10.78
N ILE A 430 4.35 -16.74 11.52
CA ILE A 430 3.85 -18.04 11.07
C ILE A 430 2.99 -17.87 9.80
N ASP A 431 2.09 -16.91 9.77
CA ASP A 431 1.34 -16.55 8.55
C ASP A 431 2.28 -16.23 7.38
N TRP A 432 3.34 -15.46 7.59
CA TRP A 432 4.32 -15.16 6.56
C TRP A 432 5.04 -16.39 6.03
N VAL A 433 5.43 -17.31 6.91
CA VAL A 433 6.08 -18.58 6.53
C VAL A 433 5.16 -19.42 5.66
N VAL A 434 3.90 -19.57 6.06
CA VAL A 434 2.91 -20.34 5.29
C VAL A 434 2.69 -19.72 3.90
N ARG A 435 2.54 -18.39 3.83
CA ARG A 435 2.43 -17.69 2.55
C ARG A 435 3.66 -17.90 1.68
N ALA A 436 4.87 -17.73 2.26
CA ALA A 436 6.12 -17.92 1.55
C ALA A 436 6.22 -19.31 0.95
N ILE A 437 5.90 -20.36 1.73
CA ILE A 437 5.89 -21.74 1.26
C ILE A 437 4.90 -21.92 0.10
N CYS A 438 3.66 -21.45 0.24
CA CYS A 438 2.64 -21.55 -0.81
C CYS A 438 3.09 -20.84 -2.10
N PHE A 439 3.65 -19.62 -1.99
CA PHE A 439 4.07 -18.87 -3.15
C PHE A 439 5.34 -19.44 -3.81
N VAL A 440 6.28 -19.96 -3.02
CA VAL A 440 7.47 -20.64 -3.55
C VAL A 440 7.07 -21.94 -4.28
N ILE A 441 6.17 -22.74 -3.71
CA ILE A 441 5.64 -23.93 -4.40
C ILE A 441 4.97 -23.50 -5.72
N ARG A 442 4.16 -22.44 -5.71
CA ARG A 442 3.50 -21.91 -6.90
C ARG A 442 4.50 -21.44 -7.97
N TYR A 443 5.63 -20.87 -7.55
CA TYR A 443 6.70 -20.47 -8.46
C TYR A 443 7.24 -21.66 -9.25
N PHE A 444 7.58 -22.74 -8.55
CA PHE A 444 8.16 -23.94 -9.16
C PHE A 444 7.13 -24.74 -10.00
N ASN A 445 5.87 -24.75 -9.59
CA ASN A 445 4.79 -25.40 -10.36
C ASN A 445 4.45 -24.66 -11.66
N GLY A 446 4.91 -23.44 -11.86
CA GLY A 446 4.74 -22.68 -13.08
C GLY A 446 3.30 -22.26 -13.43
N LYS A 447 2.31 -22.56 -12.60
CA LYS A 447 0.88 -22.29 -12.87
C LYS A 447 0.57 -20.80 -13.05
N TRP A 448 1.34 -19.92 -12.44
CA TRP A 448 1.21 -18.46 -12.56
C TRP A 448 1.52 -17.94 -13.97
N LYS A 449 2.25 -18.70 -14.80
CA LYS A 449 2.62 -18.29 -16.17
C LYS A 449 1.44 -18.31 -17.14
N HIS A 450 0.36 -18.98 -16.79
CA HIS A 450 -0.83 -19.11 -17.64
C HIS A 450 -1.90 -18.05 -17.34
N GLY A 451 -1.58 -17.06 -16.48
CA GLY A 451 -2.49 -16.02 -16.05
C GLY A 451 -2.50 -14.76 -16.92
N ALA A 452 -1.67 -14.67 -17.97
CA ALA A 452 -1.61 -13.49 -18.82
C ALA A 452 -3.02 -13.08 -19.29
N ILE A 453 -3.38 -11.81 -19.06
CA ILE A 453 -4.74 -11.28 -19.31
C ILE A 453 -4.86 -10.71 -20.72
N VAL A 454 -3.71 -10.42 -21.32
CA VAL A 454 -3.58 -9.78 -22.64
C VAL A 454 -2.99 -10.74 -23.65
#